data_60a6725ca6ee48d577e24d4d88ebe5e4
#
_entry.id   60a6725ca6ee48d577e24d4d88ebe5e4
#
_cell.length_a   1.000
_cell.length_b   1.000
_cell.length_c   1.000
_cell.angle_alpha   90.00
_cell.angle_beta   90.00
_cell.angle_gamma   90.00
#
_symmetry.space_group_name_H-M   'P 1'
#
loop_
_entity.id
_entity.type
_entity.pdbx_description
1 polymer ?
#
loop_
_entity_poly.entity_id
_entity_poly.type
_entity_poly.pdbx_seq_one_letter_code
_entity_poly.pdbx_strand_id
1 'polypeptide(L)'
;MATKPIVTPLALNCTRSATITLPWFVQHTEYDSAQATFRPLVNGEEAFGAVYDAIAAAKHSVDIICWGFQPSMYFKRGSNAQGTLPIGDLLEAMGKQGVKVRLLVWSDSLHLAQFSENMTPGNNVASYRSDTRNSAQREVDQLWYWRANLNNVTKGSAAKWLMPGTAMQEIAKAIRNHALRDKALTNVEFATRDFNLGERAEIAWRTWTQGKDTGRSTFTKDANAAAMAGEPSHHQKMVLVDYEMPERAVGFVMGHNTLDAYWDRDDHGYTRMHSQMGRNDHHPRQDMSSRVTGPILQYLNRNFCQAWSDATGQQLEAGRAAIASQLKLRRDFDTPVMAQILRTQSQHGKRDIEAMYLQAVNNTTNFVYIENQYFRFPPLADKIKEAAKAQFGAGRDQGKHGPLHLFVVTNSNDDGIGLGTVNTYRMLEALGRADTLPGVATLEREDARQASLGKQRAQAIDQQNQANQVIEDANAFLKTEDTASTRQWLADAQQKLKRATAKRAELEAEMKKTPSQIIESVKIDGLKVHICTLVAPDSPPNNWDYV
;
A
#
# COMPACT_ATOMS: atom_id res chain seq x y z
N MET A 1 -18.81 5.98 -13.50
CA MET A 1 -19.29 7.24 -14.12
C MET A 1 -18.76 7.25 -15.55
N ALA A 2 -19.63 7.41 -16.55
CA ALA A 2 -19.18 7.59 -17.92
C ALA A 2 -18.46 8.95 -17.99
N THR A 3 -17.17 8.94 -18.33
CA THR A 3 -16.42 10.17 -18.60
C THR A 3 -17.02 10.83 -19.84
N LYS A 4 -17.55 12.04 -19.69
CA LYS A 4 -17.94 12.84 -20.84
C LYS A 4 -16.66 13.13 -21.66
N PRO A 5 -16.70 13.01 -23.00
CA PRO A 5 -15.57 13.40 -23.82
C PRO A 5 -15.30 14.88 -23.58
N ILE A 6 -14.03 15.23 -23.38
CA ILE A 6 -13.59 16.61 -23.28
C ILE A 6 -13.62 17.18 -24.70
N VAL A 7 -14.68 17.90 -25.03
CA VAL A 7 -14.75 18.66 -26.27
C VAL A 7 -14.18 20.04 -25.96
N THR A 8 -12.97 20.31 -26.46
CA THR A 8 -12.36 21.62 -26.36
C THR A 8 -12.73 22.41 -27.62
N PRO A 9 -13.63 23.40 -27.56
CA PRO A 9 -13.88 24.27 -28.69
C PRO A 9 -12.65 25.12 -28.94
N LEU A 10 -12.05 25.01 -30.11
CA LEU A 10 -10.99 25.92 -30.57
C LEU A 10 -11.69 27.20 -31.08
N ALA A 11 -11.70 28.23 -30.24
CA ALA A 11 -12.14 29.54 -30.66
C ALA A 11 -11.06 30.20 -31.54
N LEU A 12 -11.30 30.24 -32.85
CA LEU A 12 -10.27 30.56 -33.84
C LEU A 12 -9.88 32.03 -33.87
N ASN A 13 -10.67 33.00 -33.40
CA ASN A 13 -10.36 34.42 -33.67
C ASN A 13 -10.42 35.39 -32.48
N CYS A 14 -10.75 34.96 -31.28
CA CYS A 14 -10.97 35.91 -30.16
C CYS A 14 -10.24 35.57 -28.86
N THR A 15 -9.54 34.44 -28.77
CA THR A 15 -8.94 33.98 -27.51
C THR A 15 -7.41 34.12 -27.59
N ARG A 16 -6.84 34.94 -26.70
CA ARG A 16 -5.39 35.09 -26.58
C ARG A 16 -4.71 33.99 -25.76
N SER A 17 -5.49 33.23 -25.03
CA SER A 17 -5.02 32.09 -24.23
C SER A 17 -6.17 31.07 -24.02
N ALA A 18 -5.85 29.80 -23.98
CA ALA A 18 -6.77 28.71 -23.60
C ALA A 18 -6.14 27.90 -22.47
N THR A 19 -6.96 27.54 -21.48
CA THR A 19 -6.57 26.56 -20.46
C THR A 19 -7.06 25.20 -20.93
N ILE A 20 -6.15 24.26 -21.11
CA ILE A 20 -6.44 22.89 -21.50
C ILE A 20 -6.12 21.99 -20.29
N THR A 21 -7.10 21.26 -19.81
CA THR A 21 -6.86 20.18 -18.86
C THR A 21 -6.59 18.89 -19.64
N LEU A 22 -5.39 18.37 -19.53
CA LEU A 22 -5.02 17.12 -20.18
C LEU A 22 -5.83 15.96 -19.60
N PRO A 23 -6.24 14.98 -20.43
CA PRO A 23 -7.08 13.86 -19.97
C PRO A 23 -6.39 12.94 -18.96
N TRP A 24 -5.06 13.05 -18.83
CA TRP A 24 -4.26 12.31 -17.87
C TRP A 24 -4.38 12.82 -16.44
N PHE A 25 -4.72 14.10 -16.25
CA PHE A 25 -4.83 14.72 -14.94
C PHE A 25 -6.25 14.60 -14.40
N VAL A 26 -6.33 14.21 -13.13
CA VAL A 26 -7.61 14.10 -12.43
C VAL A 26 -8.06 15.47 -11.97
N GLN A 27 -9.33 15.79 -12.22
CA GLN A 27 -9.95 17.02 -11.74
C GLN A 27 -10.52 16.83 -10.33
N HIS A 28 -10.66 17.93 -9.60
CA HIS A 28 -11.22 17.96 -8.24
C HIS A 28 -10.39 17.15 -7.22
N THR A 29 -9.09 17.09 -7.44
CA THR A 29 -8.12 16.54 -6.50
C THR A 29 -7.70 17.60 -5.48
N GLU A 30 -6.98 17.16 -4.45
CA GLU A 30 -6.46 18.06 -3.42
C GLU A 30 -5.44 19.06 -3.98
N TYR A 31 -4.64 18.62 -4.94
CA TYR A 31 -3.59 19.41 -5.57
C TYR A 31 -3.79 19.49 -7.07
N ASP A 32 -3.64 20.68 -7.62
CA ASP A 32 -3.71 20.92 -9.05
C ASP A 32 -2.44 20.42 -9.76
N SER A 33 -2.52 20.28 -11.08
CA SER A 33 -1.33 20.08 -11.89
C SER A 33 -0.44 21.33 -11.90
N ALA A 34 0.87 21.12 -11.93
CA ALA A 34 1.84 22.21 -11.98
C ALA A 34 3.03 21.86 -12.85
N GLN A 35 3.76 22.90 -13.29
CA GLN A 35 5.03 22.71 -13.98
C GLN A 35 6.06 22.08 -13.05
N ALA A 36 6.84 21.15 -13.60
CA ALA A 36 7.91 20.47 -12.92
C ALA A 36 9.07 20.17 -13.89
N THR A 37 10.24 19.88 -13.34
CA THR A 37 11.16 18.96 -14.00
C THR A 37 10.99 17.60 -13.36
N PHE A 38 11.18 16.54 -14.13
CA PHE A 38 10.99 15.17 -13.67
C PHE A 38 12.13 14.27 -14.15
N ARG A 39 12.62 13.45 -13.23
CA ARG A 39 13.53 12.35 -13.50
C ARG A 39 13.08 11.12 -12.75
N PRO A 40 12.82 9.98 -13.43
CA PRO A 40 12.68 8.70 -12.76
C PRO A 40 14.04 8.30 -12.16
N LEU A 41 14.01 7.68 -11.00
CA LEU A 41 15.17 7.13 -10.30
C LEU A 41 14.87 5.65 -10.08
N VAL A 42 15.52 4.82 -10.87
CA VAL A 42 15.28 3.38 -10.88
C VAL A 42 16.23 2.71 -9.92
N ASN A 43 15.69 1.84 -9.09
CA ASN A 43 16.39 1.08 -8.07
C ASN A 43 17.13 1.90 -7.00
N GLY A 44 17.54 1.22 -5.95
CA GLY A 44 18.08 1.86 -4.75
C GLY A 44 19.40 2.59 -4.98
N GLU A 45 20.29 2.10 -5.83
CA GLU A 45 21.58 2.75 -6.09
C GLU A 45 21.40 4.16 -6.65
N GLU A 46 20.54 4.32 -7.66
CA GLU A 46 20.27 5.64 -8.26
C GLU A 46 19.45 6.53 -7.31
N ALA A 47 18.37 5.97 -6.73
CA ALA A 47 17.46 6.72 -5.89
C ALA A 47 18.13 7.26 -4.63
N PHE A 48 18.80 6.41 -3.87
CA PHE A 48 19.48 6.81 -2.64
C PHE A 48 20.70 7.66 -2.93
N GLY A 49 21.43 7.39 -4.02
CA GLY A 49 22.55 8.23 -4.46
C GLY A 49 22.12 9.68 -4.73
N ALA A 50 21.02 9.86 -5.46
CA ALA A 50 20.48 11.18 -5.76
C ALA A 50 19.98 11.93 -4.51
N VAL A 51 19.32 11.23 -3.60
CA VAL A 51 18.88 11.79 -2.30
C VAL A 51 20.08 12.18 -1.44
N TYR A 52 21.11 11.33 -1.37
CA TYR A 52 22.36 11.63 -0.64
C TYR A 52 22.99 12.93 -1.11
N ASP A 53 23.16 13.06 -2.43
CA ASP A 53 23.81 14.24 -3.01
C ASP A 53 23.01 15.52 -2.74
N ALA A 54 21.69 15.45 -2.83
CA ALA A 54 20.84 16.59 -2.52
C ALA A 54 20.92 16.99 -1.04
N ILE A 55 20.89 16.03 -0.12
CA ILE A 55 21.02 16.31 1.32
C ILE A 55 22.42 16.86 1.63
N ALA A 56 23.49 16.24 1.12
CA ALA A 56 24.86 16.71 1.35
C ALA A 56 25.13 18.14 0.81
N ALA A 57 24.38 18.55 -0.21
CA ALA A 57 24.45 19.91 -0.78
C ALA A 57 23.49 20.92 -0.13
N ALA A 58 22.64 20.51 0.82
CA ALA A 58 21.62 21.36 1.44
C ALA A 58 22.25 22.56 2.15
N LYS A 59 21.55 23.70 2.13
CA LYS A 59 21.99 24.96 2.76
C LYS A 59 21.04 25.48 3.81
N HIS A 60 19.75 25.12 3.74
CA HIS A 60 18.73 25.66 4.63
C HIS A 60 17.93 24.58 5.34
N SER A 61 17.31 23.65 4.61
CA SER A 61 16.42 22.67 5.22
C SER A 61 16.43 21.32 4.51
N VAL A 62 16.15 20.26 5.28
CA VAL A 62 15.88 18.91 4.81
C VAL A 62 14.65 18.38 5.54
N ASP A 63 13.56 18.15 4.82
CA ASP A 63 12.30 17.65 5.37
C ASP A 63 12.04 16.25 4.80
N ILE A 64 11.89 15.27 5.68
CA ILE A 64 11.76 13.84 5.32
C ILE A 64 10.49 13.28 5.92
N ILE A 65 9.68 12.61 5.10
CA ILE A 65 8.66 11.66 5.54
C ILE A 65 9.10 10.28 5.08
N CYS A 66 9.05 9.30 5.96
CA CYS A 66 9.30 7.91 5.59
C CYS A 66 8.47 6.93 6.43
N TRP A 67 8.30 5.73 5.89
CA TRP A 67 7.65 4.64 6.60
C TRP A 67 8.61 3.95 7.57
N GLY A 68 9.83 3.61 7.10
CA GLY A 68 10.92 3.11 7.92
C GLY A 68 12.17 3.94 7.69
N PHE A 69 13.00 4.07 8.72
CA PHE A 69 14.25 4.82 8.66
C PHE A 69 15.36 4.07 9.41
N GLN A 70 16.41 3.70 8.68
CA GLN A 70 17.59 3.02 9.24
C GLN A 70 18.78 3.99 9.22
N PRO A 71 19.14 4.59 10.37
CA PRO A 71 20.25 5.54 10.45
C PRO A 71 21.60 5.02 9.97
N SER A 72 21.85 3.74 10.19
CA SER A 72 23.11 3.07 9.78
C SER A 72 23.20 2.73 8.29
N MET A 73 22.14 3.02 7.51
CA MET A 73 22.11 2.70 6.09
C MET A 73 23.06 3.56 5.29
N TYR A 74 23.88 2.94 4.44
CA TYR A 74 24.68 3.61 3.43
C TYR A 74 23.86 3.80 2.16
N PHE A 75 23.68 5.06 1.76
CA PHE A 75 22.97 5.41 0.51
C PHE A 75 23.83 5.21 -0.72
N LYS A 76 25.14 5.44 -0.59
CA LYS A 76 26.12 5.16 -1.63
C LYS A 76 26.98 3.97 -1.20
N ARG A 77 27.15 3.01 -2.09
CA ARG A 77 27.85 1.76 -1.80
C ARG A 77 28.90 1.43 -2.86
N GLY A 78 29.80 0.51 -2.55
CA GLY A 78 30.90 0.10 -3.43
C GLY A 78 31.88 1.24 -3.69
N SER A 79 32.30 1.40 -4.95
CA SER A 79 33.21 2.48 -5.35
C SER A 79 32.68 3.88 -5.07
N ASN A 80 31.36 4.04 -5.04
CA ASN A 80 30.67 5.31 -4.79
C ASN A 80 30.57 5.66 -3.29
N ALA A 81 30.95 4.74 -2.40
CA ALA A 81 30.86 4.92 -0.94
C ALA A 81 32.06 5.65 -0.33
N GLN A 82 33.14 5.86 -1.09
CA GLN A 82 34.37 6.44 -0.54
C GLN A 82 34.11 7.85 0.00
N GLY A 83 34.37 8.04 1.30
CA GLY A 83 34.14 9.33 2.00
C GLY A 83 32.68 9.63 2.30
N THR A 84 31.73 8.72 2.06
CA THR A 84 30.32 8.91 2.38
C THR A 84 29.99 8.41 3.79
N LEU A 85 28.98 9.04 4.39
CA LEU A 85 28.47 8.72 5.71
C LEU A 85 27.20 7.87 5.61
N PRO A 86 26.88 7.05 6.62
CA PRO A 86 25.52 6.56 6.80
C PRO A 86 24.53 7.71 6.87
N ILE A 87 23.27 7.47 6.48
CA ILE A 87 22.29 8.56 6.38
C ILE A 87 22.06 9.27 7.72
N GLY A 88 22.04 8.57 8.84
CA GLY A 88 21.90 9.18 10.17
C GLY A 88 23.02 10.17 10.49
N ASP A 89 24.27 9.80 10.17
CA ASP A 89 25.44 10.64 10.38
C ASP A 89 25.48 11.84 9.42
N LEU A 90 25.03 11.63 8.17
CA LEU A 90 24.87 12.73 7.20
C LEU A 90 23.88 13.77 7.70
N LEU A 91 22.70 13.36 8.19
CA LEU A 91 21.70 14.29 8.71
C LEU A 91 22.24 15.07 9.92
N GLU A 92 22.97 14.41 10.82
CA GLU A 92 23.63 15.10 11.94
C GLU A 92 24.72 16.07 11.46
N ALA A 93 25.52 15.69 10.49
CA ALA A 93 26.56 16.55 9.92
C ALA A 93 25.96 17.82 9.30
N MET A 94 24.86 17.67 8.58
CA MET A 94 24.13 18.80 8.00
C MET A 94 23.52 19.70 9.08
N GLY A 95 22.94 19.09 10.11
CA GLY A 95 22.45 19.83 11.28
C GLY A 95 23.54 20.65 11.98
N LYS A 96 24.75 20.11 12.14
CA LYS A 96 25.93 20.82 12.68
C LYS A 96 26.39 21.99 11.78
N GLN A 97 26.11 21.92 10.48
CA GLN A 97 26.39 23.01 9.53
C GLN A 97 25.27 24.08 9.50
N GLY A 98 24.25 23.95 10.34
CA GLY A 98 23.15 24.92 10.45
C GLY A 98 21.92 24.58 9.62
N VAL A 99 21.91 23.49 8.87
CA VAL A 99 20.73 23.03 8.14
C VAL A 99 19.66 22.53 9.11
N LYS A 100 18.42 22.96 8.90
CA LYS A 100 17.28 22.48 9.68
C LYS A 100 16.80 21.13 9.12
N VAL A 101 17.01 20.06 9.86
CA VAL A 101 16.57 18.71 9.47
C VAL A 101 15.31 18.37 10.24
N ARG A 102 14.25 17.91 9.55
CA ARG A 102 13.01 17.41 10.13
C ARG A 102 12.71 16.03 9.58
N LEU A 103 12.59 15.07 10.48
CA LEU A 103 12.34 13.67 10.15
C LEU A 103 11.03 13.22 10.79
N LEU A 104 10.06 12.87 9.95
CA LEU A 104 8.77 12.31 10.34
C LEU A 104 8.69 10.85 9.91
N VAL A 105 8.63 9.95 10.88
CA VAL A 105 8.61 8.50 10.65
C VAL A 105 7.27 7.91 11.11
N TRP A 106 6.75 6.96 10.35
CA TRP A 106 5.62 6.18 10.81
C TRP A 106 6.02 5.34 12.03
N SER A 107 5.15 5.28 13.02
CA SER A 107 5.31 4.46 14.22
C SER A 107 4.04 3.65 14.43
N ASP A 108 4.19 2.37 14.69
CA ASP A 108 3.08 1.49 15.04
C ASP A 108 3.02 1.34 16.57
N SER A 109 2.06 2.03 17.20
CA SER A 109 1.87 1.98 18.66
C SER A 109 1.44 0.61 19.18
N LEU A 110 0.87 -0.23 18.32
CA LEU A 110 0.48 -1.61 18.68
C LEU A 110 1.62 -2.61 18.48
N HIS A 111 2.72 -2.18 17.90
CA HIS A 111 3.89 -3.00 17.61
C HIS A 111 3.63 -4.26 16.77
N LEU A 112 2.57 -4.28 15.96
CA LEU A 112 2.22 -5.42 15.11
C LEU A 112 3.11 -5.48 13.85
N ALA A 113 3.48 -4.33 13.30
CA ALA A 113 4.35 -4.24 12.12
C ALA A 113 5.75 -4.82 12.33
N GLN A 114 6.21 -4.93 13.58
CA GLN A 114 7.49 -5.56 13.92
C GLN A 114 7.54 -7.04 13.53
N PHE A 115 6.40 -7.70 13.45
CA PHE A 115 6.34 -9.11 13.06
C PHE A 115 6.41 -9.30 11.55
N SER A 116 6.08 -8.28 10.77
CA SER A 116 6.12 -8.34 9.31
C SER A 116 7.40 -7.77 8.74
N GLU A 117 7.83 -6.59 9.20
CA GLU A 117 9.06 -5.93 8.76
C GLU A 117 9.63 -5.09 9.91
N ASN A 118 10.95 -5.03 10.03
CA ASN A 118 11.63 -4.29 11.11
C ASN A 118 11.64 -2.79 10.82
N MET A 119 10.48 -2.14 10.86
CA MET A 119 10.24 -0.81 10.34
C MET A 119 10.03 0.26 11.41
N THR A 120 9.69 -0.15 12.62
CA THR A 120 9.40 0.80 13.68
C THR A 120 10.70 1.38 14.20
N PRO A 121 10.83 2.72 14.24
CA PRO A 121 12.05 3.37 14.74
C PRO A 121 12.50 2.80 16.10
N GLY A 122 13.77 2.45 16.22
CA GLY A 122 14.39 1.98 17.49
C GLY A 122 13.99 0.58 17.96
N ASN A 123 13.17 -0.11 17.22
CA ASN A 123 12.77 -1.45 17.61
C ASN A 123 13.82 -2.48 17.19
N ASN A 124 14.36 -3.17 18.20
CA ASN A 124 15.39 -4.19 18.01
C ASN A 124 14.89 -5.62 18.10
N VAL A 125 13.60 -5.82 18.15
CA VAL A 125 13.08 -7.16 18.01
C VAL A 125 13.45 -7.60 16.60
N ALA A 126 14.36 -8.58 16.50
CA ALA A 126 14.69 -9.18 15.24
C ALA A 126 13.39 -9.55 14.54
N SER A 127 13.12 -8.92 13.39
CA SER A 127 11.99 -9.35 12.61
C SER A 127 12.26 -10.79 12.21
N TYR A 128 11.29 -11.65 12.34
CA TYR A 128 11.42 -13.07 11.99
C TYR A 128 11.76 -13.27 10.51
N ARG A 129 11.73 -12.23 9.67
CA ARG A 129 11.78 -12.38 8.22
C ARG A 129 12.90 -11.65 7.49
N SER A 130 13.42 -10.50 7.96
CA SER A 130 14.37 -9.75 7.12
C SER A 130 15.24 -8.72 7.83
N ASP A 131 15.74 -9.01 9.02
CA ASP A 131 16.76 -8.13 9.60
C ASP A 131 18.12 -8.39 8.96
N THR A 132 18.44 -7.60 7.94
CA THR A 132 19.72 -7.67 7.21
C THR A 132 20.87 -6.99 7.95
N ARG A 133 20.58 -6.29 9.06
CA ARG A 133 21.56 -5.53 9.83
C ARG A 133 22.48 -6.44 10.64
N ASN A 134 23.75 -6.13 10.64
CA ASN A 134 24.69 -6.72 11.59
C ASN A 134 24.57 -6.07 12.99
N SER A 135 25.28 -6.61 13.98
CA SER A 135 25.23 -6.11 15.37
C SER A 135 25.71 -4.66 15.50
N ALA A 136 26.70 -4.24 14.73
CA ALA A 136 27.22 -2.88 14.74
C ALA A 136 26.18 -1.88 14.19
N GLN A 137 25.49 -2.23 13.10
CA GLN A 137 24.42 -1.40 12.55
C GLN A 137 23.28 -1.25 13.54
N ARG A 138 22.87 -2.33 14.22
CA ARG A 138 21.84 -2.27 15.26
C ARG A 138 22.23 -1.36 16.43
N GLU A 139 23.48 -1.41 16.88
CA GLU A 139 24.00 -0.52 17.94
C GLU A 139 23.95 0.95 17.50
N VAL A 140 24.37 1.24 16.27
CA VAL A 140 24.33 2.60 15.68
C VAL A 140 22.90 3.09 15.60
N ASP A 141 21.96 2.29 15.09
CA ASP A 141 20.55 2.67 14.96
C ASP A 141 19.93 2.98 16.32
N GLN A 142 20.17 2.14 17.32
CA GLN A 142 19.68 2.35 18.68
C GLN A 142 20.19 3.66 19.29
N LEU A 143 21.49 3.91 19.18
CA LEU A 143 22.10 5.11 19.70
C LEU A 143 21.57 6.37 19.00
N TRP A 144 21.43 6.30 17.66
CA TRP A 144 20.92 7.41 16.89
C TRP A 144 19.46 7.74 17.29
N TYR A 145 18.58 6.74 17.39
CA TYR A 145 17.20 6.94 17.81
C TYR A 145 17.06 7.41 19.25
N TRP A 146 17.91 6.93 20.16
CA TRP A 146 17.95 7.45 21.52
C TRP A 146 18.25 8.96 21.52
N ARG A 147 19.24 9.40 20.75
CA ARG A 147 19.60 10.81 20.61
C ARG A 147 18.50 11.62 19.90
N ALA A 148 17.89 11.07 18.86
CA ALA A 148 16.77 11.71 18.16
C ALA A 148 15.55 11.89 19.07
N ASN A 149 15.28 10.95 19.96
CA ASN A 149 14.20 11.06 20.93
C ASN A 149 14.40 12.17 21.97
N LEU A 150 15.63 12.62 22.21
CA LEU A 150 15.87 13.84 23.01
C LEU A 150 15.33 15.09 22.30
N ASN A 151 15.21 15.06 20.98
CA ASN A 151 14.64 16.10 20.12
C ASN A 151 13.24 15.73 19.60
N ASN A 152 12.54 14.79 20.23
CA ASN A 152 11.22 14.37 19.78
C ASN A 152 10.19 15.46 20.07
N VAL A 153 9.58 15.96 19.00
CA VAL A 153 8.58 17.05 19.03
C VAL A 153 7.15 16.56 18.78
N THR A 154 6.92 15.25 18.78
CA THR A 154 5.58 14.66 18.63
C THR A 154 4.63 15.12 19.74
N LYS A 155 3.40 15.47 19.39
CA LYS A 155 2.35 15.84 20.34
C LYS A 155 2.10 14.71 21.34
N GLY A 156 2.01 15.09 22.61
CA GLY A 156 1.67 14.17 23.68
C GLY A 156 2.89 13.34 24.12
N SER A 157 3.35 13.60 25.32
CA SER A 157 4.53 12.98 25.93
C SER A 157 4.44 11.45 26.12
N ALA A 158 3.31 10.84 25.82
CA ALA A 158 3.11 9.38 25.88
C ALA A 158 3.83 8.61 24.74
N ALA A 159 4.22 9.28 23.67
CA ALA A 159 5.01 8.70 22.57
C ALA A 159 6.52 8.64 22.85
N LYS A 160 6.95 8.90 24.07
CA LYS A 160 8.32 8.58 24.47
C LYS A 160 8.47 7.07 24.45
N TRP A 161 9.25 6.61 23.52
CA TRP A 161 9.60 5.24 23.29
C TRP A 161 9.99 4.52 24.59
N LEU A 162 9.16 3.61 25.02
CA LEU A 162 9.55 2.56 25.95
C LEU A 162 10.41 1.57 25.18
N MET A 163 11.73 1.77 25.22
CA MET A 163 12.66 0.80 24.69
C MET A 163 12.57 -0.50 25.49
N PRO A 164 12.55 -1.68 24.84
CA PRO A 164 12.65 -2.96 25.55
C PRO A 164 13.87 -2.97 26.47
N GLY A 165 13.80 -3.62 27.62
CA GLY A 165 14.86 -3.62 28.63
C GLY A 165 16.24 -4.04 28.12
N THR A 166 16.30 -4.93 27.12
CA THR A 166 17.53 -5.34 26.44
C THR A 166 18.16 -4.19 25.62
N ALA A 167 17.34 -3.37 24.95
CA ALA A 167 17.82 -2.20 24.23
C ALA A 167 18.37 -1.14 25.17
N MET A 168 17.78 -0.95 26.35
CA MET A 168 18.30 -0.03 27.39
C MET A 168 19.68 -0.44 27.91
N GLN A 169 19.97 -1.74 28.00
CA GLN A 169 21.28 -2.24 28.42
C GLN A 169 22.35 -1.97 27.35
N GLU A 170 22.04 -2.18 26.08
CA GLU A 170 22.95 -1.90 24.96
C GLU A 170 23.21 -0.38 24.82
N ILE A 171 22.17 0.44 24.93
CA ILE A 171 22.29 1.91 24.95
C ILE A 171 23.15 2.36 26.14
N ALA A 172 22.92 1.83 27.34
CA ALA A 172 23.72 2.16 28.51
C ALA A 172 25.19 1.76 28.36
N LYS A 173 25.48 0.70 27.59
CA LYS A 173 26.84 0.28 27.24
C LYS A 173 27.45 1.22 26.19
N ALA A 174 26.72 1.57 25.15
CA ALA A 174 27.15 2.51 24.12
C ALA A 174 27.43 3.91 24.71
N ILE A 175 26.55 4.40 25.57
CA ILE A 175 26.73 5.69 26.29
C ILE A 175 27.99 5.66 27.17
N ARG A 176 28.26 4.55 27.85
CA ARG A 176 29.49 4.40 28.67
C ARG A 176 30.76 4.43 27.81
N ASN A 177 30.71 3.80 26.64
CA ASN A 177 31.88 3.65 25.78
C ASN A 177 32.21 4.91 24.95
N HIS A 178 31.21 5.76 24.65
CA HIS A 178 31.37 6.86 23.68
C HIS A 178 31.29 8.28 24.26
N ALA A 179 31.24 8.46 25.57
CA ALA A 179 31.12 9.78 26.21
C ALA A 179 30.00 10.68 25.64
N LEU A 180 28.95 10.08 25.06
CA LEU A 180 27.83 10.76 24.38
C LEU A 180 26.65 11.05 25.34
N ARG A 181 26.93 11.09 26.63
CA ARG A 181 25.89 11.40 27.63
C ARG A 181 25.22 12.73 27.28
N ASP A 182 23.91 12.72 27.17
CA ASP A 182 23.04 13.91 27.11
C ASP A 182 23.18 14.76 25.81
N LYS A 183 23.69 14.20 24.71
CA LYS A 183 23.79 14.96 23.46
C LYS A 183 22.65 14.60 22.50
N ALA A 184 21.65 15.46 22.44
CA ALA A 184 20.68 15.48 21.36
C ALA A 184 21.38 15.70 19.98
N LEU A 185 20.72 15.33 18.89
CA LEU A 185 21.19 15.62 17.54
C LEU A 185 21.08 17.14 17.29
N THR A 186 22.12 17.76 16.75
CA THR A 186 22.14 19.20 16.49
C THR A 186 21.25 19.54 15.30
N ASN A 187 20.28 20.47 15.46
CA ASN A 187 19.34 20.93 14.43
C ASN A 187 18.57 19.82 13.71
N VAL A 188 18.44 18.66 14.32
CA VAL A 188 17.62 17.55 13.83
C VAL A 188 16.40 17.42 14.73
N GLU A 189 15.23 17.76 14.23
CA GLU A 189 13.94 17.53 14.87
C GLU A 189 13.39 16.19 14.41
N PHE A 190 12.95 15.39 15.35
CA PHE A 190 12.37 14.06 15.12
C PHE A 190 10.91 14.05 15.54
N ALA A 191 10.07 13.43 14.74
CA ALA A 191 8.67 13.18 15.08
C ALA A 191 8.20 11.82 14.55
N THR A 192 7.21 11.27 15.22
CA THR A 192 6.52 10.06 14.79
C THR A 192 5.04 10.33 14.57
N ARG A 193 4.42 9.59 13.65
CA ARG A 193 2.96 9.60 13.46
C ARG A 193 2.42 8.19 13.41
N ASP A 194 1.25 8.02 13.99
CA ASP A 194 0.47 6.78 14.00
C ASP A 194 -1.01 7.11 13.78
N PHE A 195 -1.83 6.08 13.67
CA PHE A 195 -3.28 6.19 13.67
C PHE A 195 -3.82 6.13 15.10
N ASN A 196 -4.66 7.08 15.46
CA ASN A 196 -5.34 7.06 16.75
C ASN A 196 -6.49 6.02 16.75
N LEU A 197 -7.03 5.71 17.92
CA LEU A 197 -8.09 4.70 18.07
C LEU A 197 -9.35 5.03 17.27
N GLY A 198 -9.71 6.32 17.15
CA GLY A 198 -10.87 6.76 16.34
C GLY A 198 -10.66 6.50 14.85
N GLU A 199 -9.47 6.81 14.33
CA GLU A 199 -9.09 6.54 12.95
C GLU A 199 -9.07 5.04 12.64
N ARG A 200 -8.56 4.22 13.57
CA ARG A 200 -8.57 2.75 13.45
C ARG A 200 -10.00 2.20 13.44
N ALA A 201 -10.88 2.73 14.30
CA ALA A 201 -12.30 2.36 14.30
C ALA A 201 -13.00 2.76 13.00
N GLU A 202 -12.68 3.92 12.42
CA GLU A 202 -13.20 4.35 11.13
C GLU A 202 -12.71 3.44 9.99
N ILE A 203 -11.44 3.03 9.99
CA ILE A 203 -10.89 2.07 9.02
C ILE A 203 -11.63 0.74 9.12
N ALA A 204 -11.86 0.22 10.33
CA ALA A 204 -12.63 -1.00 10.56
C ALA A 204 -14.05 -0.87 9.98
N TRP A 205 -14.74 0.21 10.32
CA TRP A 205 -16.09 0.49 9.85
C TRP A 205 -16.18 0.59 8.32
N ARG A 206 -15.27 1.34 7.70
CA ARG A 206 -15.24 1.47 6.23
C ARG A 206 -14.92 0.15 5.54
N THR A 207 -13.97 -0.62 6.06
CA THR A 207 -13.63 -1.93 5.53
C THR A 207 -14.82 -2.88 5.60
N TRP A 208 -15.54 -2.84 6.71
CA TRP A 208 -16.74 -3.66 6.93
C TRP A 208 -17.91 -3.25 6.02
N THR A 209 -18.17 -1.94 5.88
CA THR A 209 -19.31 -1.43 5.10
C THR A 209 -19.09 -1.43 3.60
N GLN A 210 -17.84 -1.23 3.15
CA GLN A 210 -17.50 -1.18 1.73
C GLN A 210 -17.16 -2.56 1.15
N GLY A 211 -17.00 -3.57 1.99
CA GLY A 211 -16.88 -4.95 1.54
C GLY A 211 -18.15 -5.33 0.75
N LYS A 212 -18.03 -5.47 -0.59
CA LYS A 212 -19.13 -6.00 -1.43
C LYS A 212 -19.65 -7.27 -0.77
N ASP A 213 -20.94 -7.43 -0.73
CA ASP A 213 -21.58 -8.64 -0.20
C ASP A 213 -21.31 -9.81 -1.16
N THR A 214 -20.21 -10.51 -0.91
CA THR A 214 -19.74 -11.63 -1.75
C THR A 214 -20.32 -12.97 -1.32
N GLY A 215 -21.38 -12.95 -0.46
CA GLY A 215 -21.97 -14.17 0.11
C GLY A 215 -21.12 -14.86 1.19
N ARG A 216 -20.05 -14.21 1.65
CA ARG A 216 -19.14 -14.74 2.69
C ARG A 216 -19.73 -14.65 4.09
N SER A 217 -19.22 -15.48 4.98
CA SER A 217 -19.60 -15.44 6.38
C SER A 217 -19.25 -14.08 7.01
N THR A 218 -20.06 -13.62 7.95
CA THR A 218 -19.81 -12.40 8.73
C THR A 218 -18.43 -12.43 9.39
N PHE A 219 -17.99 -13.61 9.82
CA PHE A 219 -16.67 -13.83 10.41
C PHE A 219 -15.51 -13.37 9.51
N THR A 220 -15.57 -13.61 8.20
CA THR A 220 -14.52 -13.18 7.26
C THR A 220 -14.51 -11.65 7.09
N LYS A 221 -15.68 -10.99 7.11
CA LYS A 221 -15.78 -9.53 7.09
C LYS A 221 -15.22 -8.91 8.37
N ASP A 222 -15.57 -9.48 9.52
CA ASP A 222 -15.11 -9.01 10.83
C ASP A 222 -13.59 -9.17 10.97
N ALA A 223 -13.06 -10.32 10.57
CA ALA A 223 -11.61 -10.57 10.57
C ALA A 223 -10.85 -9.62 9.65
N ASN A 224 -11.40 -9.32 8.46
CA ASN A 224 -10.80 -8.36 7.53
C ASN A 224 -10.82 -6.93 8.09
N ALA A 225 -11.94 -6.50 8.66
CA ALA A 225 -12.06 -5.19 9.27
C ALA A 225 -11.11 -5.03 10.46
N ALA A 226 -11.01 -6.05 11.31
CA ALA A 226 -10.10 -6.08 12.44
C ALA A 226 -8.63 -6.03 12.00
N ALA A 227 -8.24 -6.80 10.98
CA ALA A 227 -6.87 -6.81 10.47
C ALA A 227 -6.49 -5.45 9.86
N MET A 228 -7.36 -4.84 9.04
CA MET A 228 -7.10 -3.53 8.44
C MET A 228 -7.05 -2.40 9.47
N ALA A 229 -7.81 -2.50 10.55
CA ALA A 229 -7.75 -1.55 11.66
C ALA A 229 -6.56 -1.81 12.59
N GLY A 230 -6.11 -3.06 12.67
CA GLY A 230 -4.98 -3.46 13.50
C GLY A 230 -3.65 -2.93 12.98
N GLU A 231 -3.47 -2.86 11.66
CA GLU A 231 -2.19 -2.51 11.03
C GLU A 231 -2.31 -1.43 9.92
N PRO A 232 -2.98 -0.30 10.17
CA PRO A 232 -2.95 0.79 9.20
C PRO A 232 -1.57 1.45 9.20
N SER A 233 -1.06 1.83 8.03
CA SER A 233 0.24 2.47 7.94
C SER A 233 0.24 3.76 7.14
N HIS A 234 1.05 4.73 7.55
CA HIS A 234 1.39 5.89 6.75
C HIS A 234 2.55 5.53 5.81
N HIS A 235 2.23 5.05 4.62
CA HIS A 235 3.22 4.50 3.69
C HIS A 235 3.83 5.53 2.72
N GLN A 236 3.79 6.81 3.06
CA GLN A 236 4.40 7.89 2.27
C GLN A 236 5.91 7.94 2.50
N LYS A 237 6.64 8.21 1.42
CA LYS A 237 8.07 8.47 1.46
C LYS A 237 8.37 9.66 0.56
N MET A 238 8.92 10.71 1.15
CA MET A 238 9.34 11.90 0.42
C MET A 238 10.52 12.58 1.09
N VAL A 239 11.32 13.26 0.30
CA VAL A 239 12.37 14.15 0.78
C VAL A 239 12.20 15.50 0.08
N LEU A 240 12.27 16.58 0.83
CA LEU A 240 12.24 17.94 0.30
C LEU A 240 13.44 18.69 0.86
N VAL A 241 14.27 19.21 -0.04
CA VAL A 241 15.53 19.87 0.32
C VAL A 241 15.48 21.32 -0.12
N ASP A 242 15.89 22.21 0.78
CA ASP A 242 16.04 23.65 0.54
C ASP A 242 14.78 24.30 -0.04
N TYR A 243 13.59 23.95 0.42
CA TYR A 243 12.34 24.51 -0.09
C TYR A 243 12.30 26.04 0.00
N GLU A 244 12.87 26.59 1.06
CA GLU A 244 12.96 28.03 1.30
C GLU A 244 13.96 28.77 0.39
N MET A 245 14.67 28.03 -0.46
CA MET A 245 15.61 28.54 -1.47
C MET A 245 15.13 28.16 -2.88
N PRO A 246 14.21 28.91 -3.50
CA PRO A 246 13.50 28.51 -4.73
C PRO A 246 14.37 28.07 -5.90
N GLU A 247 15.58 28.65 -6.03
CA GLU A 247 16.54 28.30 -7.07
C GLU A 247 17.31 26.99 -6.79
N ARG A 248 17.25 26.48 -5.55
CA ARG A 248 17.92 25.26 -5.11
C ARG A 248 16.96 24.14 -4.77
N ALA A 249 15.71 24.48 -4.51
CA ALA A 249 14.70 23.56 -4.04
C ALA A 249 14.59 22.31 -4.93
N VAL A 250 14.62 21.15 -4.32
CA VAL A 250 14.45 19.85 -4.96
C VAL A 250 13.62 18.92 -4.07
N GLY A 251 12.76 18.13 -4.70
CA GLY A 251 11.91 17.15 -4.02
C GLY A 251 12.08 15.76 -4.60
N PHE A 252 11.82 14.77 -3.77
CA PHE A 252 11.79 13.36 -4.13
C PHE A 252 10.48 12.75 -3.67
N VAL A 253 9.84 11.99 -4.56
CA VAL A 253 8.73 11.09 -4.23
C VAL A 253 9.26 9.68 -4.41
N MET A 254 9.24 8.89 -3.33
CA MET A 254 9.98 7.65 -3.28
C MET A 254 9.07 6.43 -3.13
N GLY A 255 9.36 5.37 -3.89
CA GLY A 255 8.91 4.02 -3.60
C GLY A 255 9.76 3.37 -2.50
N HIS A 256 11.07 3.61 -2.55
CA HIS A 256 12.04 3.03 -1.63
C HIS A 256 11.82 3.49 -0.18
N ASN A 257 11.75 2.54 0.75
CA ASN A 257 11.91 2.82 2.17
C ASN A 257 13.39 3.06 2.50
N THR A 258 13.67 3.87 3.51
CA THR A 258 15.04 4.16 3.95
C THR A 258 15.56 3.02 4.82
N LEU A 259 15.73 1.86 4.23
CA LEU A 259 16.17 0.62 4.86
C LEU A 259 17.11 -0.13 3.91
N ASP A 260 18.10 -0.83 4.47
CA ASP A 260 19.07 -1.63 3.72
C ASP A 260 18.42 -2.57 2.70
N ALA A 261 17.26 -3.15 3.04
CA ALA A 261 16.52 -4.06 2.18
C ALA A 261 16.02 -3.43 0.86
N TYR A 262 15.94 -2.10 0.78
CA TYR A 262 15.50 -1.39 -0.43
C TYR A 262 16.66 -0.91 -1.32
N TRP A 263 17.89 -1.17 -0.92
CA TRP A 263 19.03 -0.82 -1.74
C TRP A 263 19.39 -1.98 -2.69
N ASP A 264 19.25 -1.75 -3.97
CA ASP A 264 19.63 -2.70 -5.02
C ASP A 264 20.13 -1.95 -6.27
N ARG A 265 20.69 -2.68 -7.22
CA ARG A 265 21.19 -2.23 -8.52
C ARG A 265 20.29 -2.73 -9.63
N ASP A 266 20.50 -2.22 -10.82
CA ASP A 266 19.75 -2.63 -12.02
C ASP A 266 20.03 -4.07 -12.45
N ASP A 267 21.15 -4.65 -12.02
CA ASP A 267 21.53 -6.04 -12.32
C ASP A 267 20.76 -7.06 -11.47
N HIS A 268 20.16 -6.65 -10.36
CA HIS A 268 19.44 -7.52 -9.41
C HIS A 268 20.18 -8.82 -9.10
N GLY A 269 21.54 -8.73 -8.95
CA GLY A 269 22.40 -9.88 -8.80
C GLY A 269 21.99 -10.78 -7.64
N TYR A 270 22.06 -12.08 -7.82
CA TYR A 270 21.73 -13.09 -6.80
C TYR A 270 22.61 -12.97 -5.56
N THR A 271 23.89 -12.64 -5.76
CA THR A 271 24.88 -12.62 -4.69
C THR A 271 24.67 -11.47 -3.71
N ARG A 272 24.47 -11.81 -2.46
CA ARG A 272 24.38 -10.88 -1.35
C ARG A 272 25.76 -10.33 -0.97
N MET A 273 25.84 -9.03 -0.66
CA MET A 273 27.07 -8.32 -0.32
C MET A 273 27.04 -7.71 1.09
N HIS A 274 28.18 -7.20 1.55
CA HIS A 274 28.21 -6.35 2.74
C HIS A 274 27.49 -5.03 2.45
N SER A 275 26.81 -4.45 3.48
CA SER A 275 25.99 -3.24 3.38
C SER A 275 26.71 -1.98 2.89
N GLN A 276 28.04 -1.96 2.83
CA GLN A 276 28.83 -0.88 2.24
C GLN A 276 29.24 -1.16 0.79
N MET A 277 29.07 -2.39 0.32
CA MET A 277 29.59 -2.83 -0.98
C MET A 277 28.49 -2.99 -2.04
N GLY A 278 27.30 -3.36 -1.65
CA GLY A 278 26.19 -3.61 -2.55
C GLY A 278 24.94 -4.06 -1.82
N ARG A 279 24.07 -4.77 -2.51
CA ARG A 279 22.83 -5.31 -1.93
C ARG A 279 23.15 -6.28 -0.78
N ASN A 280 22.53 -6.08 0.35
CA ASN A 280 22.72 -6.93 1.53
C ASN A 280 21.42 -7.61 2.01
N ASP A 281 20.30 -7.39 1.34
CA ASP A 281 19.07 -8.12 1.62
C ASP A 281 19.11 -9.55 1.09
N HIS A 282 18.21 -10.39 1.59
CA HIS A 282 18.04 -11.78 1.14
C HIS A 282 17.54 -11.85 -0.30
N HIS A 283 16.66 -10.94 -0.69
CA HIS A 283 16.08 -10.90 -2.02
C HIS A 283 16.45 -9.61 -2.75
N PRO A 284 16.71 -9.68 -4.06
CA PRO A 284 16.84 -8.48 -4.89
C PRO A 284 15.50 -7.72 -4.92
N ARG A 285 15.56 -6.41 -5.21
CA ARG A 285 14.38 -5.57 -5.13
C ARG A 285 14.35 -4.55 -6.26
N GLN A 286 13.30 -4.60 -7.08
CA GLN A 286 12.96 -3.58 -8.05
C GLN A 286 12.05 -2.54 -7.38
N ASP A 287 12.40 -1.28 -7.48
CA ASP A 287 11.56 -0.17 -7.02
C ASP A 287 11.86 1.10 -7.80
N MET A 288 10.97 2.09 -7.72
CA MET A 288 11.10 3.34 -8.45
C MET A 288 10.84 4.53 -7.54
N SER A 289 11.67 5.54 -7.70
CA SER A 289 11.52 6.85 -7.10
C SER A 289 11.55 7.94 -8.17
N SER A 290 11.35 9.18 -7.79
CA SER A 290 11.43 10.30 -8.71
C SER A 290 12.04 11.53 -8.05
N ARG A 291 12.74 12.33 -8.86
CA ARG A 291 13.25 13.65 -8.50
C ARG A 291 12.47 14.71 -9.26
N VAL A 292 12.06 15.76 -8.56
CA VAL A 292 11.28 16.87 -9.13
C VAL A 292 11.79 18.22 -8.66
N THR A 293 11.66 19.23 -9.52
CA THR A 293 11.89 20.64 -9.17
C THR A 293 10.75 21.51 -9.72
N GLY A 294 10.69 22.77 -9.33
CA GLY A 294 9.75 23.74 -9.88
C GLY A 294 8.46 23.90 -9.05
N PRO A 295 7.44 24.54 -9.62
CA PRO A 295 6.20 24.87 -8.92
C PRO A 295 5.49 23.68 -8.25
N ILE A 296 5.67 22.46 -8.76
CA ILE A 296 5.11 21.23 -8.18
C ILE A 296 5.52 21.01 -6.71
N LEU A 297 6.68 21.54 -6.31
CA LEU A 297 7.20 21.40 -4.94
C LEU A 297 6.30 22.04 -3.87
N GLN A 298 5.45 23.00 -4.23
CA GLN A 298 4.47 23.57 -3.30
C GLN A 298 3.56 22.50 -2.71
N TYR A 299 3.20 21.50 -3.49
CA TYR A 299 2.30 20.41 -3.04
C TYR A 299 3.04 19.39 -2.18
N LEU A 300 4.30 19.09 -2.47
CA LEU A 300 5.13 18.29 -1.57
C LEU A 300 5.33 19.01 -0.24
N ASN A 301 5.58 20.32 -0.26
CA ASN A 301 5.68 21.12 0.95
C ASN A 301 4.38 21.12 1.75
N ARG A 302 3.22 21.29 1.12
CA ARG A 302 1.92 21.24 1.80
C ARG A 302 1.67 19.87 2.43
N ASN A 303 1.96 18.79 1.70
CA ASN A 303 1.88 17.43 2.24
C ASN A 303 2.78 17.26 3.47
N PHE A 304 4.03 17.73 3.41
CA PHE A 304 4.94 17.68 4.56
C PHE A 304 4.42 18.52 5.73
N CYS A 305 4.10 19.80 5.49
CA CYS A 305 3.66 20.73 6.53
C CYS A 305 2.41 20.24 7.26
N GLN A 306 1.45 19.69 6.53
CA GLN A 306 0.24 19.11 7.13
C GLN A 306 0.60 17.91 8.02
N ALA A 307 1.34 16.93 7.49
CA ALA A 307 1.73 15.74 8.25
C ALA A 307 2.57 16.11 9.49
N TRP A 308 3.46 17.09 9.36
CA TRP A 308 4.25 17.61 10.46
C TRP A 308 3.40 18.32 11.52
N SER A 309 2.47 19.18 11.08
CA SER A 309 1.55 19.87 11.99
C SER A 309 0.65 18.90 12.75
N ASP A 310 0.13 17.88 12.05
CA ASP A 310 -0.70 16.85 12.66
C ASP A 310 0.06 16.09 13.75
N ALA A 311 1.33 15.76 13.50
CA ALA A 311 2.17 15.03 14.43
C ALA A 311 2.72 15.88 15.59
N THR A 312 3.05 17.15 15.34
CA THR A 312 3.82 17.99 16.28
C THR A 312 3.07 19.18 16.84
N GLY A 313 2.08 19.69 16.11
CA GLY A 313 1.40 20.96 16.39
C GLY A 313 2.12 22.20 15.86
N GLN A 314 3.31 22.04 15.30
CA GLN A 314 4.06 23.16 14.72
C GLN A 314 3.48 23.56 13.34
N GLN A 315 3.26 24.85 13.14
CA GLN A 315 2.68 25.40 11.91
C GLN A 315 3.80 25.94 11.00
N LEU A 316 4.26 25.10 10.06
CA LEU A 316 5.33 25.48 9.13
C LEU A 316 4.78 26.14 7.85
N GLU A 317 3.57 25.82 7.43
CA GLU A 317 3.00 26.23 6.14
C GLU A 317 2.92 27.76 6.02
N ALA A 318 2.49 28.45 7.07
CA ALA A 318 2.34 29.90 7.07
C ALA A 318 3.66 30.64 6.76
N GLY A 319 4.77 30.16 7.31
CA GLY A 319 6.11 30.73 7.06
C GLY A 319 6.65 30.43 5.66
N ARG A 320 6.08 29.46 4.95
CA ARG A 320 6.51 28.99 3.63
C ARG A 320 5.57 29.40 2.49
N ALA A 321 4.42 30.00 2.80
CA ALA A 321 3.39 30.29 1.80
C ALA A 321 3.89 31.19 0.64
N ALA A 322 4.72 32.20 0.95
CA ALA A 322 5.26 33.10 -0.06
C ALA A 322 6.28 32.46 -1.00
N ILE A 323 6.85 31.32 -0.63
CA ILE A 323 7.88 30.63 -1.44
C ILE A 323 7.26 29.99 -2.69
N ALA A 324 6.03 29.52 -2.61
CA ALA A 324 5.36 28.81 -3.70
C ALA A 324 5.39 29.59 -5.03
N SER A 325 5.14 30.91 -4.99
CA SER A 325 5.16 31.76 -6.18
C SER A 325 6.56 32.04 -6.75
N GLN A 326 7.60 31.72 -5.99
CA GLN A 326 8.99 31.97 -6.36
C GLN A 326 9.69 30.72 -6.91
N LEU A 327 9.07 29.54 -6.78
CA LEU A 327 9.63 28.27 -7.24
C LEU A 327 9.85 28.30 -8.76
N LYS A 328 11.03 27.89 -9.19
CA LYS A 328 11.46 27.93 -10.59
C LYS A 328 11.73 26.54 -11.13
N LEU A 329 11.42 26.36 -12.42
CA LEU A 329 11.86 25.19 -13.17
C LEU A 329 13.39 25.24 -13.36
N ARG A 330 14.06 24.21 -12.96
CA ARG A 330 15.49 24.01 -13.20
C ARG A 330 15.68 23.20 -14.49
N ARG A 331 15.49 23.86 -15.65
CA ARG A 331 15.45 23.22 -16.98
C ARG A 331 16.73 22.50 -17.38
N ASP A 332 17.83 22.88 -16.79
CA ASP A 332 19.17 22.28 -16.95
C ASP A 332 19.38 21.04 -16.06
N PHE A 333 18.39 20.69 -15.26
CA PHE A 333 18.50 19.65 -14.23
C PHE A 333 17.83 18.32 -14.64
N ASP A 334 16.60 18.37 -15.13
CA ASP A 334 15.82 17.20 -15.54
C ASP A 334 14.79 17.58 -16.63
N THR A 335 14.01 16.61 -17.12
CA THR A 335 13.03 16.83 -18.19
C THR A 335 11.86 17.71 -17.73
N PRO A 336 11.58 18.84 -18.39
CA PRO A 336 10.40 19.66 -18.10
C PRO A 336 9.10 18.93 -18.45
N VAL A 337 8.15 18.94 -17.52
CA VAL A 337 6.84 18.29 -17.67
C VAL A 337 5.75 19.10 -16.97
N MET A 338 4.49 18.83 -17.30
CA MET A 338 3.38 19.05 -16.37
C MET A 338 3.24 17.83 -15.48
N ALA A 339 3.08 18.03 -14.20
CA ALA A 339 2.95 16.96 -13.20
C ALA A 339 1.78 17.22 -12.24
N GLN A 340 1.30 16.19 -11.60
CA GLN A 340 0.31 16.26 -10.55
C GLN A 340 0.74 15.38 -9.37
N ILE A 341 0.68 15.92 -8.16
CA ILE A 341 0.90 15.16 -6.93
C ILE A 341 -0.45 14.65 -6.46
N LEU A 342 -0.52 13.35 -6.21
CA LEU A 342 -1.72 12.68 -5.77
C LEU A 342 -1.41 11.86 -4.51
N ARG A 343 -2.37 11.79 -3.60
CA ARG A 343 -2.23 10.96 -2.40
C ARG A 343 -3.52 10.27 -2.00
N THR A 344 -3.37 9.22 -1.23
CA THR A 344 -4.45 8.63 -0.43
C THR A 344 -4.22 9.01 1.02
N GLN A 345 -5.14 9.78 1.59
CA GLN A 345 -5.12 10.20 3.00
C GLN A 345 -6.54 10.10 3.55
N SER A 346 -6.89 8.92 4.02
CA SER A 346 -8.27 8.59 4.40
C SER A 346 -8.81 9.49 5.51
N GLN A 347 -7.95 9.88 6.48
CA GLN A 347 -8.32 10.80 7.55
C GLN A 347 -8.80 12.17 7.06
N HIS A 348 -8.33 12.58 5.88
CA HIS A 348 -8.73 13.83 5.23
C HIS A 348 -9.70 13.61 4.05
N GLY A 349 -10.24 12.40 3.90
CA GLY A 349 -11.16 12.05 2.83
C GLY A 349 -10.54 12.04 1.42
N LYS A 350 -9.20 11.99 1.31
CA LYS A 350 -8.47 12.04 0.04
C LYS A 350 -8.26 10.64 -0.54
N ARG A 351 -8.68 10.46 -1.79
CA ARG A 351 -8.54 9.22 -2.57
C ARG A 351 -8.12 9.52 -4.01
N ASP A 352 -7.23 10.47 -4.20
CA ASP A 352 -6.87 10.98 -5.52
C ASP A 352 -6.12 9.95 -6.37
N ILE A 353 -5.33 9.05 -5.72
CA ILE A 353 -4.65 7.94 -6.42
C ILE A 353 -5.67 6.96 -7.03
N GLU A 354 -6.73 6.62 -6.29
CA GLU A 354 -7.81 5.78 -6.84
C GLU A 354 -8.45 6.40 -8.08
N ALA A 355 -8.79 7.68 -7.99
CA ALA A 355 -9.37 8.42 -9.10
C ALA A 355 -8.43 8.44 -10.33
N MET A 356 -7.13 8.62 -10.09
CA MET A 356 -6.12 8.61 -11.15
C MET A 356 -6.01 7.26 -11.85
N TYR A 357 -5.95 6.17 -11.12
CA TYR A 357 -5.88 4.84 -11.73
C TYR A 357 -7.09 4.55 -12.62
N LEU A 358 -8.30 4.87 -12.13
CA LEU A 358 -9.52 4.67 -12.91
C LEU A 358 -9.57 5.57 -14.15
N GLN A 359 -9.08 6.81 -14.04
CA GLN A 359 -8.97 7.73 -15.17
C GLN A 359 -7.93 7.27 -16.18
N ALA A 360 -6.76 6.82 -15.75
CA ALA A 360 -5.71 6.33 -16.63
C ALA A 360 -6.19 5.16 -17.49
N VAL A 361 -6.95 4.22 -16.90
CA VAL A 361 -7.55 3.11 -17.64
C VAL A 361 -8.54 3.58 -18.69
N ASN A 362 -9.36 4.61 -18.41
CA ASN A 362 -10.29 5.17 -19.39
C ASN A 362 -9.57 5.74 -20.63
N ASN A 363 -8.35 6.21 -20.47
CA ASN A 363 -7.55 6.80 -21.54
C ASN A 363 -6.70 5.77 -22.31
N THR A 364 -6.76 4.51 -21.92
CA THR A 364 -5.96 3.44 -22.52
C THR A 364 -6.46 3.10 -23.91
N THR A 365 -5.52 2.99 -24.87
CA THR A 365 -5.85 2.59 -26.24
C THR A 365 -5.37 1.18 -26.60
N ASN A 366 -4.14 0.82 -26.22
CA ASN A 366 -3.51 -0.44 -26.67
C ASN A 366 -3.11 -1.34 -25.51
N PHE A 367 -2.50 -0.79 -24.47
CA PHE A 367 -2.07 -1.58 -23.32
C PHE A 367 -2.08 -0.77 -22.02
N VAL A 368 -2.18 -1.48 -20.90
CA VAL A 368 -1.91 -1.03 -19.54
C VAL A 368 -0.70 -1.80 -19.06
N TYR A 369 0.31 -1.10 -18.56
CA TYR A 369 1.44 -1.68 -17.83
C TYR A 369 1.36 -1.28 -16.37
N ILE A 370 1.43 -2.26 -15.48
CA ILE A 370 1.42 -2.07 -14.04
C ILE A 370 2.64 -2.80 -13.47
N GLU A 371 3.47 -2.07 -12.75
CA GLU A 371 4.55 -2.62 -11.93
C GLU A 371 4.30 -2.18 -10.50
N ASN A 372 3.98 -3.12 -9.63
CA ASN A 372 3.62 -2.81 -8.25
C ASN A 372 3.83 -4.04 -7.35
N GLN A 373 4.32 -3.79 -6.14
CA GLN A 373 4.51 -4.82 -5.12
C GLN A 373 3.25 -5.66 -4.90
N TYR A 374 2.07 -5.02 -4.86
CA TYR A 374 0.79 -5.67 -4.63
C TYR A 374 -0.23 -5.35 -5.72
N PHE A 375 -0.87 -6.37 -6.25
CA PHE A 375 -1.94 -6.23 -7.21
C PHE A 375 -3.28 -6.55 -6.56
N ARG A 376 -3.84 -5.60 -5.77
CA ARG A 376 -4.90 -5.84 -4.77
C ARG A 376 -6.08 -4.87 -4.84
N PHE A 377 -6.39 -4.31 -6.02
CA PHE A 377 -7.47 -3.34 -6.19
C PHE A 377 -8.53 -3.83 -7.19
N PRO A 378 -9.49 -4.71 -6.80
CA PRO A 378 -10.50 -5.27 -7.68
C PRO A 378 -11.28 -4.26 -8.53
N PRO A 379 -11.65 -3.04 -8.05
CA PRO A 379 -12.31 -2.05 -8.90
C PRO A 379 -11.51 -1.66 -10.14
N LEU A 380 -10.17 -1.72 -10.08
CA LEU A 380 -9.32 -1.48 -11.26
C LEU A 380 -9.44 -2.61 -12.28
N ALA A 381 -9.54 -3.86 -11.84
CA ALA A 381 -9.79 -5.00 -12.72
C ALA A 381 -11.13 -4.86 -13.47
N ASP A 382 -12.19 -4.47 -12.76
CA ASP A 382 -13.50 -4.21 -13.36
C ASP A 382 -13.40 -3.07 -14.38
N LYS A 383 -12.68 -2.00 -14.05
CA LYS A 383 -12.49 -0.87 -14.96
C LYS A 383 -11.72 -1.23 -16.22
N ILE A 384 -10.71 -2.08 -16.12
CA ILE A 384 -9.95 -2.58 -17.28
C ILE A 384 -10.85 -3.42 -18.20
N LYS A 385 -11.68 -4.30 -17.63
CA LYS A 385 -12.66 -5.08 -18.41
C LYS A 385 -13.69 -4.18 -19.11
N GLU A 386 -14.20 -3.18 -18.40
CA GLU A 386 -15.12 -2.18 -18.97
C GLU A 386 -14.48 -1.44 -20.16
N ALA A 387 -13.22 -1.00 -20.01
CA ALA A 387 -12.48 -0.32 -21.07
C ALA A 387 -12.29 -1.23 -22.31
N ALA A 388 -11.91 -2.49 -22.10
CA ALA A 388 -11.78 -3.47 -23.18
C ALA A 388 -13.12 -3.70 -23.88
N LYS A 389 -14.21 -3.90 -23.13
CA LYS A 389 -15.55 -4.07 -23.67
C LYS A 389 -16.04 -2.84 -24.44
N ALA A 390 -15.79 -1.64 -23.90
CA ALA A 390 -16.17 -0.38 -24.54
C ALA A 390 -15.46 -0.18 -25.89
N GLN A 391 -14.16 -0.49 -25.96
CA GLN A 391 -13.40 -0.43 -27.21
C GLN A 391 -13.93 -1.43 -28.25
N PHE A 392 -14.24 -2.65 -27.83
CA PHE A 392 -14.85 -3.64 -28.71
C PHE A 392 -16.23 -3.18 -29.25
N GLY A 393 -17.09 -2.67 -28.35
CA GLY A 393 -18.40 -2.11 -28.72
C GLY A 393 -18.32 -0.87 -29.61
N ALA A 394 -17.21 -0.10 -29.54
CA ALA A 394 -16.92 1.02 -30.42
C ALA A 394 -16.32 0.62 -31.77
N GLY A 395 -16.26 -0.68 -32.09
CA GLY A 395 -15.81 -1.19 -33.39
C GLY A 395 -14.30 -1.45 -33.49
N ARG A 396 -13.60 -1.62 -32.36
CA ARG A 396 -12.19 -2.06 -32.41
C ARG A 396 -12.11 -3.42 -33.08
N ASP A 397 -11.48 -3.46 -34.24
CA ASP A 397 -11.19 -4.69 -34.98
C ASP A 397 -9.99 -5.40 -34.32
N GLN A 398 -10.28 -6.51 -33.65
CA GLN A 398 -9.24 -7.31 -32.97
C GLN A 398 -8.26 -7.98 -33.94
N GLY A 399 -8.68 -8.28 -35.17
CA GLY A 399 -7.81 -8.84 -36.20
C GLY A 399 -6.76 -7.83 -36.67
N LYS A 400 -7.14 -6.55 -36.73
CA LYS A 400 -6.28 -5.46 -37.19
C LYS A 400 -5.50 -4.77 -36.07
N HIS A 401 -6.12 -4.56 -34.90
CA HIS A 401 -5.57 -3.77 -33.82
C HIS A 401 -5.24 -4.60 -32.58
N GLY A 402 -5.56 -5.90 -32.58
CA GLY A 402 -5.41 -6.77 -31.43
C GLY A 402 -6.35 -6.45 -30.26
N PRO A 403 -6.34 -7.25 -29.19
CA PRO A 403 -7.05 -6.95 -27.95
C PRO A 403 -6.36 -5.82 -27.17
N LEU A 404 -7.03 -5.30 -26.16
CA LEU A 404 -6.36 -4.52 -25.10
C LEU A 404 -5.44 -5.45 -24.31
N HIS A 405 -4.19 -5.05 -24.09
CA HIS A 405 -3.25 -5.84 -23.30
C HIS A 405 -3.11 -5.27 -21.89
N LEU A 406 -3.15 -6.13 -20.89
CA LEU A 406 -2.76 -5.80 -19.53
C LEU A 406 -1.47 -6.57 -19.19
N PHE A 407 -0.40 -5.85 -18.89
CA PHE A 407 0.84 -6.40 -18.36
C PHE A 407 0.96 -6.03 -16.91
N VAL A 408 1.14 -7.02 -16.04
CA VAL A 408 1.33 -6.83 -14.61
C VAL A 408 2.63 -7.50 -14.20
N VAL A 409 3.52 -6.71 -13.62
CA VAL A 409 4.70 -7.21 -12.90
C VAL A 409 4.45 -6.98 -11.42
N THR A 410 4.44 -8.04 -10.64
CA THR A 410 4.11 -7.98 -9.21
C THR A 410 4.91 -9.01 -8.42
N ASN A 411 4.95 -8.86 -7.11
CA ASN A 411 5.62 -9.78 -6.21
C ASN A 411 4.97 -11.18 -6.29
N SER A 412 5.81 -12.21 -6.35
CA SER A 412 5.38 -13.62 -6.31
C SER A 412 5.18 -14.12 -4.88
N ASN A 413 5.92 -13.54 -3.94
CA ASN A 413 5.83 -13.87 -2.53
C ASN A 413 4.84 -12.93 -1.87
N ASP A 414 3.79 -13.49 -1.32
CA ASP A 414 2.84 -12.73 -0.53
C ASP A 414 3.40 -12.59 0.89
N ASP A 415 4.32 -11.64 1.08
CA ASP A 415 4.85 -11.30 2.41
C ASP A 415 3.77 -10.74 3.34
N GLY A 416 2.60 -10.41 2.79
CA GLY A 416 1.37 -10.11 3.51
C GLY A 416 0.54 -11.37 3.71
N ILE A 417 0.83 -12.16 4.73
CA ILE A 417 0.07 -13.36 5.08
C ILE A 417 -1.41 -13.00 5.32
N GLY A 418 -2.32 -13.71 4.67
CA GLY A 418 -3.75 -13.66 4.95
C GLY A 418 -4.57 -12.86 3.93
N LEU A 419 -5.22 -11.79 4.39
CA LEU A 419 -6.23 -11.04 3.60
C LEU A 419 -5.70 -10.34 2.36
N GLY A 420 -4.42 -10.02 2.32
CA GLY A 420 -3.76 -9.47 1.14
C GLY A 420 -3.76 -10.43 -0.04
N THR A 421 -3.43 -11.69 0.18
CA THR A 421 -3.44 -12.76 -0.82
C THR A 421 -4.83 -12.96 -1.41
N VAL A 422 -5.87 -12.88 -0.57
CA VAL A 422 -7.26 -12.99 -1.01
C VAL A 422 -7.65 -11.85 -1.95
N ASN A 423 -7.24 -10.62 -1.69
CA ASN A 423 -7.54 -9.49 -2.58
C ASN A 423 -6.75 -9.58 -3.91
N THR A 424 -5.51 -10.06 -3.88
CA THR A 424 -4.74 -10.39 -5.09
C THR A 424 -5.47 -11.46 -5.90
N TYR A 425 -5.88 -12.55 -5.28
CA TYR A 425 -6.65 -13.60 -5.94
C TYR A 425 -7.94 -13.06 -6.58
N ARG A 426 -8.74 -12.28 -5.84
CA ARG A 426 -9.98 -11.69 -6.36
C ARG A 426 -9.75 -10.81 -7.58
N MET A 427 -8.67 -10.04 -7.58
CA MET A 427 -8.31 -9.22 -8.73
C MET A 427 -7.90 -10.08 -9.92
N LEU A 428 -7.11 -11.12 -9.71
CA LEU A 428 -6.69 -12.07 -10.75
C LEU A 428 -7.89 -12.88 -11.27
N GLU A 429 -8.75 -13.36 -10.39
CA GLU A 429 -9.99 -14.07 -10.77
C GLU A 429 -10.91 -13.17 -11.62
N ALA A 430 -11.09 -11.90 -11.20
CA ALA A 430 -11.87 -10.93 -11.97
C ALA A 430 -11.30 -10.70 -13.39
N LEU A 431 -9.99 -10.87 -13.55
CA LEU A 431 -9.27 -10.78 -14.83
C LEU A 431 -9.13 -12.14 -15.57
N GLY A 432 -9.81 -13.18 -15.08
CA GLY A 432 -9.77 -14.51 -15.69
C GLY A 432 -8.47 -15.28 -15.43
N ARG A 433 -7.66 -14.87 -14.46
CA ARG A 433 -6.34 -15.43 -14.17
C ARG A 433 -6.26 -16.06 -12.77
N ALA A 434 -7.32 -16.74 -12.33
CA ALA A 434 -7.33 -17.55 -11.10
C ALA A 434 -6.26 -18.66 -11.12
N ASP A 435 -5.85 -19.08 -12.32
CA ASP A 435 -4.79 -20.07 -12.57
C ASP A 435 -3.41 -19.67 -12.00
N THR A 436 -3.16 -18.39 -11.81
CA THR A 436 -1.89 -17.89 -11.25
C THR A 436 -1.74 -18.14 -9.75
N LEU A 437 -2.83 -18.35 -9.02
CA LEU A 437 -2.86 -18.68 -7.59
C LEU A 437 -3.76 -19.89 -7.30
N PRO A 438 -3.47 -21.08 -7.84
CA PRO A 438 -4.40 -22.22 -7.83
C PRO A 438 -4.72 -22.71 -6.39
N GLY A 439 -3.78 -22.63 -5.47
CA GLY A 439 -4.02 -23.00 -4.05
C GLY A 439 -5.03 -22.08 -3.38
N VAL A 440 -4.88 -20.76 -3.55
CA VAL A 440 -5.82 -19.77 -3.01
C VAL A 440 -7.17 -19.88 -3.70
N ALA A 441 -7.19 -20.07 -5.03
CA ALA A 441 -8.41 -20.28 -5.80
C ALA A 441 -9.21 -21.47 -5.27
N THR A 442 -8.55 -22.58 -4.99
CA THR A 442 -9.20 -23.79 -4.44
C THR A 442 -9.82 -23.52 -3.07
N LEU A 443 -9.08 -22.85 -2.16
CA LEU A 443 -9.57 -22.50 -0.83
C LEU A 443 -10.76 -21.54 -0.90
N GLU A 444 -10.67 -20.46 -1.66
CA GLU A 444 -11.73 -19.47 -1.79
C GLU A 444 -13.01 -20.05 -2.40
N ARG A 445 -12.89 -20.93 -3.41
CA ARG A 445 -14.04 -21.62 -4.00
C ARG A 445 -14.65 -22.62 -3.04
N GLU A 446 -13.84 -23.33 -2.25
CA GLU A 446 -14.35 -24.24 -1.23
C GLU A 446 -15.05 -23.46 -0.12
N ASP A 447 -14.49 -22.36 0.37
CA ASP A 447 -15.14 -21.51 1.36
C ASP A 447 -16.48 -20.96 0.87
N ALA A 448 -16.53 -20.50 -0.37
CA ALA A 448 -17.78 -20.03 -0.98
C ALA A 448 -18.82 -21.15 -1.12
N ARG A 449 -18.39 -22.35 -1.49
CA ARG A 449 -19.24 -23.54 -1.56
C ARG A 449 -19.80 -23.90 -0.16
N GLN A 450 -18.95 -23.96 0.85
CA GLN A 450 -19.34 -24.27 2.22
C GLN A 450 -20.29 -23.20 2.79
N ALA A 451 -20.05 -21.94 2.53
CA ALA A 451 -20.94 -20.85 2.94
C ALA A 451 -22.33 -20.97 2.27
N SER A 452 -22.38 -21.31 0.97
CA SER A 452 -23.62 -21.51 0.23
C SER A 452 -24.42 -22.71 0.78
N LEU A 453 -23.74 -23.83 0.99
CA LEU A 453 -24.35 -25.04 1.56
C LEU A 453 -24.82 -24.80 3.01
N GLY A 454 -24.05 -24.05 3.79
CA GLY A 454 -24.43 -23.65 5.16
C GLY A 454 -25.70 -22.81 5.18
N LYS A 455 -25.85 -21.86 4.26
CA LYS A 455 -27.06 -21.04 4.11
C LYS A 455 -28.28 -21.89 3.74
N GLN A 456 -28.13 -22.80 2.78
CA GLN A 456 -29.21 -23.72 2.39
C GLN A 456 -29.58 -24.67 3.54
N ARG A 457 -28.58 -25.17 4.29
CA ARG A 457 -28.80 -25.98 5.48
C ARG A 457 -29.59 -25.25 6.56
N ALA A 458 -29.24 -23.98 6.81
CA ALA A 458 -30.00 -23.16 7.77
C ALA A 458 -31.47 -22.99 7.33
N GLN A 459 -31.73 -22.75 6.06
CA GLN A 459 -33.10 -22.69 5.52
C GLN A 459 -33.85 -24.04 5.70
N ALA A 460 -33.17 -25.17 5.47
CA ALA A 460 -33.80 -26.48 5.70
C ALA A 460 -34.12 -26.72 7.18
N ILE A 461 -33.28 -26.25 8.09
CA ILE A 461 -33.54 -26.33 9.55
C ILE A 461 -34.76 -25.44 9.92
N ASP A 462 -34.84 -24.24 9.39
CA ASP A 462 -36.01 -23.37 9.64
C ASP A 462 -37.29 -23.99 9.12
N GLN A 463 -37.26 -24.61 7.95
CA GLN A 463 -38.41 -25.38 7.42
C GLN A 463 -38.79 -26.58 8.30
N GLN A 464 -37.79 -27.29 8.88
CA GLN A 464 -38.04 -28.36 9.85
C GLN A 464 -38.74 -27.80 11.10
N ASN A 465 -38.24 -26.70 11.66
CA ASN A 465 -38.80 -26.11 12.87
C ASN A 465 -40.25 -25.63 12.63
N GLN A 466 -40.50 -24.96 11.50
CA GLN A 466 -41.85 -24.54 11.10
C GLN A 466 -42.81 -25.75 10.93
N ALA A 467 -42.33 -26.82 10.26
CA ALA A 467 -43.14 -28.01 10.07
C ALA A 467 -43.43 -28.73 11.41
N ASN A 468 -42.48 -28.79 12.33
CA ASN A 468 -42.68 -29.34 13.67
C ASN A 468 -43.71 -28.52 14.45
N GLN A 469 -43.65 -27.19 14.44
CA GLN A 469 -44.64 -26.32 15.08
C GLN A 469 -46.03 -26.56 14.51
N VAL A 470 -46.15 -26.66 13.19
CA VAL A 470 -47.45 -26.96 12.55
C VAL A 470 -47.97 -28.34 12.91
N ILE A 471 -47.08 -29.33 13.07
CA ILE A 471 -47.47 -30.69 13.55
C ILE A 471 -47.98 -30.64 14.98
N GLU A 472 -47.32 -29.90 15.87
CA GLU A 472 -47.77 -29.69 17.25
C GLU A 472 -49.13 -29.03 17.30
N ASP A 473 -49.35 -27.97 16.54
CA ASP A 473 -50.60 -27.25 16.46
C ASP A 473 -51.72 -28.15 15.89
N ALA A 474 -51.46 -28.89 14.80
CA ALA A 474 -52.43 -29.81 14.21
C ALA A 474 -52.79 -30.93 15.16
N ASN A 475 -51.85 -31.50 15.91
CA ASN A 475 -52.09 -32.51 16.92
C ASN A 475 -52.91 -31.97 18.12
N ALA A 476 -52.72 -30.70 18.49
CA ALA A 476 -53.55 -30.06 19.50
C ALA A 476 -54.99 -29.89 19.02
N PHE A 477 -55.20 -29.42 17.77
CA PHE A 477 -56.53 -29.31 17.16
C PHE A 477 -57.25 -30.65 17.01
N LEU A 478 -56.54 -31.73 16.65
CA LEU A 478 -57.11 -33.08 16.54
C LEU A 478 -57.71 -33.61 17.88
N LYS A 479 -57.24 -33.09 19.02
CA LYS A 479 -57.81 -33.43 20.33
C LYS A 479 -59.18 -32.79 20.58
N THR A 480 -59.48 -31.68 19.90
CA THR A 480 -60.74 -30.91 20.06
C THR A 480 -61.65 -31.04 18.85
N GLU A 481 -61.08 -31.08 17.64
CA GLU A 481 -61.80 -31.17 16.36
C GLU A 481 -61.14 -32.15 15.41
N ASP A 482 -61.58 -33.41 15.42
CA ASP A 482 -61.08 -34.45 14.51
C ASP A 482 -61.85 -34.41 13.17
N THR A 483 -61.39 -33.54 12.27
CA THR A 483 -61.94 -33.36 10.91
C THR A 483 -61.02 -33.86 9.83
N ALA A 484 -61.56 -34.17 8.64
CA ALA A 484 -60.75 -34.55 7.48
C ALA A 484 -59.74 -33.44 7.10
N SER A 485 -60.11 -32.19 7.29
CA SER A 485 -59.25 -31.02 7.04
C SER A 485 -58.06 -30.99 8.01
N THR A 486 -58.30 -31.23 9.32
CA THR A 486 -57.21 -31.24 10.30
C THR A 486 -56.26 -32.40 10.08
N ARG A 487 -56.75 -33.59 9.70
CA ARG A 487 -55.92 -34.73 9.32
C ARG A 487 -55.07 -34.48 8.06
N GLN A 488 -55.67 -33.78 7.07
CA GLN A 488 -54.94 -33.36 5.85
C GLN A 488 -53.81 -32.36 6.19
N TRP A 489 -54.12 -31.36 7.05
CA TRP A 489 -53.15 -30.39 7.51
C TRP A 489 -51.97 -31.05 8.22
N LEU A 490 -52.21 -32.03 9.12
CA LEU A 490 -51.16 -32.80 9.75
C LEU A 490 -50.33 -33.61 8.73
N ALA A 491 -50.99 -34.27 7.79
CA ALA A 491 -50.31 -35.03 6.76
C ALA A 491 -49.39 -34.18 5.88
N ASP A 492 -49.88 -32.99 5.49
CA ASP A 492 -49.09 -32.01 4.71
C ASP A 492 -47.87 -31.50 5.49
N ALA A 493 -48.03 -31.23 6.79
CA ALA A 493 -46.95 -30.80 7.66
C ALA A 493 -45.90 -31.91 7.86
N GLN A 494 -46.33 -33.16 8.06
CA GLN A 494 -45.44 -34.34 8.13
C GLN A 494 -44.67 -34.56 6.84
N GLN A 495 -45.30 -34.32 5.67
CA GLN A 495 -44.64 -34.41 4.39
C GLN A 495 -43.60 -33.33 4.22
N LYS A 496 -43.89 -32.07 4.63
CA LYS A 496 -42.94 -30.96 4.65
C LYS A 496 -41.74 -31.26 5.55
N LEU A 497 -41.96 -31.77 6.76
CA LEU A 497 -40.92 -32.19 7.67
C LEU A 497 -40.00 -33.25 7.06
N LYS A 498 -40.59 -34.28 6.44
CA LYS A 498 -39.84 -35.33 5.77
C LYS A 498 -38.94 -34.78 4.63
N ARG A 499 -39.47 -33.87 3.82
CA ARG A 499 -38.70 -33.22 2.73
C ARG A 499 -37.57 -32.35 3.28
N ALA A 500 -37.83 -31.54 4.30
CA ALA A 500 -36.83 -30.66 4.90
C ALA A 500 -35.73 -31.49 5.60
N THR A 501 -36.10 -32.59 6.27
CA THR A 501 -35.13 -33.51 6.89
C THR A 501 -34.24 -34.20 5.85
N ALA A 502 -34.81 -34.68 4.76
CA ALA A 502 -34.06 -35.28 3.65
C ALA A 502 -33.09 -34.25 3.00
N LYS A 503 -33.59 -33.03 2.77
CA LYS A 503 -32.76 -31.96 2.21
C LYS A 503 -31.60 -31.56 3.10
N ARG A 504 -31.83 -31.47 4.42
CA ARG A 504 -30.78 -31.21 5.38
C ARG A 504 -29.70 -32.30 5.34
N ALA A 505 -30.11 -33.60 5.36
CA ALA A 505 -29.17 -34.71 5.31
C ALA A 505 -28.35 -34.74 4.00
N GLU A 506 -28.99 -34.44 2.86
CA GLU A 506 -28.31 -34.26 1.57
C GLU A 506 -27.22 -33.19 1.62
N LEU A 507 -27.57 -31.99 2.15
CA LEU A 507 -26.66 -30.89 2.28
C LEU A 507 -25.49 -31.16 3.23
N GLU A 508 -25.75 -31.84 4.36
CA GLU A 508 -24.72 -32.25 5.33
C GLU A 508 -23.76 -33.29 4.70
N ALA A 509 -24.26 -34.17 3.84
CA ALA A 509 -23.43 -35.12 3.09
C ALA A 509 -22.59 -34.41 2.02
N GLU A 510 -23.17 -33.38 1.34
CA GLU A 510 -22.46 -32.60 0.34
C GLU A 510 -21.36 -31.75 0.96
N MET A 511 -21.59 -31.17 2.15
CA MET A 511 -20.58 -30.39 2.88
C MET A 511 -19.34 -31.22 3.26
N LYS A 512 -19.47 -32.53 3.40
CA LYS A 512 -18.34 -33.43 3.73
C LYS A 512 -17.46 -33.79 2.52
N LYS A 513 -17.94 -33.53 1.32
CA LYS A 513 -17.18 -33.82 0.10
C LYS A 513 -16.13 -32.72 -0.15
N THR A 514 -14.93 -33.10 -0.55
CA THR A 514 -13.88 -32.19 -1.03
C THR A 514 -13.71 -32.44 -2.53
N PRO A 515 -14.40 -31.68 -3.40
CA PRO A 515 -14.29 -31.87 -4.82
C PRO A 515 -12.90 -31.45 -5.29
N SER A 516 -12.29 -32.29 -6.14
CA SER A 516 -11.10 -31.88 -6.89
C SER A 516 -11.50 -30.76 -7.88
N GLN A 517 -10.81 -29.63 -7.80
CA GLN A 517 -11.05 -28.50 -8.69
C GLN A 517 -9.84 -28.27 -9.60
N ILE A 518 -10.06 -28.25 -10.89
CA ILE A 518 -9.09 -27.76 -11.86
C ILE A 518 -9.29 -26.25 -11.98
N ILE A 519 -8.24 -25.50 -11.72
CA ILE A 519 -8.24 -24.05 -11.84
C ILE A 519 -7.63 -23.68 -13.19
N GLU A 520 -8.46 -23.19 -14.08
CA GLU A 520 -8.07 -22.79 -15.43
C GLU A 520 -8.23 -21.29 -15.62
N SER A 521 -7.47 -20.72 -16.57
CA SER A 521 -7.67 -19.34 -17.01
C SER A 521 -8.99 -19.21 -17.78
N VAL A 522 -9.66 -18.08 -17.61
CA VAL A 522 -10.89 -17.73 -18.30
C VAL A 522 -10.61 -16.59 -19.28
N LYS A 523 -10.92 -16.82 -20.56
CA LYS A 523 -10.75 -15.79 -21.58
C LYS A 523 -11.76 -14.65 -21.37
N ILE A 524 -11.27 -13.42 -21.42
CA ILE A 524 -12.10 -12.20 -21.44
C ILE A 524 -12.05 -11.61 -22.84
N ASP A 525 -13.21 -11.42 -23.45
CA ASP A 525 -13.28 -10.86 -24.81
C ASP A 525 -12.70 -9.45 -24.87
N GLY A 526 -11.86 -9.23 -25.84
CA GLY A 526 -11.17 -7.94 -26.04
C GLY A 526 -10.02 -7.64 -25.10
N LEU A 527 -9.70 -8.53 -24.14
CA LEU A 527 -8.63 -8.34 -23.17
C LEU A 527 -7.66 -9.51 -23.15
N LYS A 528 -6.35 -9.22 -23.15
CA LYS A 528 -5.30 -10.21 -22.94
C LYS A 528 -4.48 -9.83 -21.71
N VAL A 529 -4.42 -10.73 -20.73
CA VAL A 529 -3.80 -10.48 -19.43
C VAL A 529 -2.50 -11.26 -19.32
N HIS A 530 -1.42 -10.56 -18.96
CA HIS A 530 -0.08 -11.10 -18.75
C HIS A 530 0.31 -10.79 -17.30
N ILE A 531 0.53 -11.82 -16.49
CA ILE A 531 1.01 -11.68 -15.11
C ILE A 531 2.42 -12.24 -15.06
N CYS A 532 3.35 -11.43 -14.56
CA CYS A 532 4.77 -11.75 -14.48
C CYS A 532 5.30 -11.42 -13.09
N THR A 533 6.39 -12.10 -12.72
CA THR A 533 7.26 -11.73 -11.62
C THR A 533 8.69 -11.57 -12.16
N LEU A 534 9.48 -10.73 -11.52
CA LEU A 534 10.90 -10.64 -11.83
C LEU A 534 11.67 -11.70 -11.04
N VAL A 535 12.75 -12.17 -11.62
CA VAL A 535 13.70 -13.08 -10.95
C VAL A 535 15.12 -12.56 -11.17
N ALA A 536 16.02 -12.82 -10.21
CA ALA A 536 17.41 -12.47 -10.36
C ALA A 536 18.01 -13.22 -11.56
N PRO A 537 18.64 -12.53 -12.52
CA PRO A 537 19.04 -13.13 -13.79
C PRO A 537 20.14 -14.20 -13.65
N ASP A 538 20.91 -14.15 -12.57
CA ASP A 538 21.99 -15.07 -12.23
C ASP A 538 21.60 -16.08 -11.13
N SER A 539 20.30 -16.24 -10.85
CA SER A 539 19.81 -17.27 -9.91
C SER A 539 20.23 -18.67 -10.37
N PRO A 540 20.70 -19.52 -9.46
CA PRO A 540 21.02 -20.90 -9.78
C PRO A 540 19.79 -21.67 -10.33
N PRO A 541 19.94 -22.61 -11.25
CA PRO A 541 18.87 -23.49 -11.66
C PRO A 541 18.22 -24.18 -10.44
N ASN A 542 16.90 -24.21 -10.40
CA ASN A 542 16.11 -24.75 -9.30
C ASN A 542 16.18 -24.01 -7.95
N ASN A 543 16.78 -22.82 -7.91
CA ASN A 543 16.80 -21.95 -6.74
C ASN A 543 16.61 -20.48 -7.18
N TRP A 544 15.46 -20.21 -7.76
CA TRP A 544 15.10 -18.89 -8.26
C TRP A 544 14.94 -17.92 -7.10
N ASP A 545 15.65 -16.80 -7.16
CA ASP A 545 15.47 -15.69 -6.25
C ASP A 545 14.58 -14.64 -6.93
N TYR A 546 13.42 -14.37 -6.33
CA TYR A 546 12.44 -13.44 -6.87
C TYR A 546 12.80 -12.00 -6.50
N VAL A 547 12.61 -11.12 -7.46
CA VAL A 547 12.80 -9.67 -7.29
C VAL A 547 11.55 -9.01 -6.76
#